data_371b25490f74f3e4f2a1031757296201
#
_entry.id   371b25490f74f3e4f2a1031757296201
#
_cell.length_a   1.000
_cell.length_b   1.000
_cell.length_c   1.000
_cell.angle_alpha   90.00
_cell.angle_beta   90.00
_cell.angle_gamma   90.00
#
_symmetry.space_group_name_H-M   'P 1'
#
loop_
_entity.id
_entity.type
_entity.pdbx_description
1 polymer ?
#
loop_
_entity_poly.entity_id
_entity_poly.type
_entity_poly.pdbx_seq_one_letter_code
_entity_poly.pdbx_strand_id
1 'polypeptide(L)'
;MTSWFDIHSAIALLGLVIYALDSHTRRKRRHPSAAIAWFISLLLLPYVAFPLYLFFGRRKVELAEYQHKKYTHAKDSKQSEINISSNEKLARALGLGPSVKFNNLNIHKDGAQALQALEACIANANKTLDICTFIFGRDESGYQISQLLAECAQRGVKVRLLIDGFGYYLDGLVSFKLLKQAGVEVAFFAPPFKFSLLGRTNMRNHRKLVIADRSHLWSGGRNLSHKYFQDTASTKKKQWVDLTFNFDGALAQQATIVFEQDWAFATQKAIPKKHNTATHLSAQQTLGVRLVPSGPDRSEDTIYTMLISGCYTAQDHILIATPYFVPDPTLLTALELACHRGVRVNLLVPESSNHVLADIARRFALRDLAQAGANIWLSPSMLHAKAFVFDDTLALVGSANLDERSLFLNYELMVAFYESRVIQDFSSWIYRQQHAASLYKPRRAGMWRELAEGLVRWVAFQL
;
A
#
# COMPACT_ATOMS: atom_id res chain seq x y z
N MET A 1 -16.21 -50.16 -3.50
CA MET A 1 -15.05 -49.43 -4.12
C MET A 1 -15.56 -48.09 -4.62
N THR A 2 -15.25 -46.99 -3.95
CA THR A 2 -15.55 -45.66 -4.47
C THR A 2 -14.73 -45.46 -5.74
N SER A 3 -15.40 -45.10 -6.84
CA SER A 3 -14.70 -44.86 -8.08
C SER A 3 -13.90 -43.57 -7.98
N TRP A 4 -12.81 -43.45 -8.76
CA TRP A 4 -12.05 -42.20 -8.86
C TRP A 4 -12.97 -41.01 -9.21
N PHE A 5 -14.03 -41.26 -9.97
CA PHE A 5 -15.06 -40.29 -10.32
C PHE A 5 -15.84 -39.78 -9.08
N ASP A 6 -16.15 -40.68 -8.14
CA ASP A 6 -16.91 -40.32 -6.94
C ASP A 6 -16.08 -39.42 -6.03
N ILE A 7 -14.77 -39.68 -5.89
CA ILE A 7 -13.84 -38.87 -5.09
C ILE A 7 -13.66 -37.48 -5.74
N HIS A 8 -13.46 -37.44 -7.07
CA HIS A 8 -13.34 -36.18 -7.80
C HIS A 8 -14.60 -35.32 -7.63
N SER A 9 -15.77 -35.90 -7.86
CA SER A 9 -17.06 -35.22 -7.75
C SER A 9 -17.32 -34.72 -6.33
N ALA A 10 -16.97 -35.50 -5.30
CA ALA A 10 -17.15 -35.12 -3.92
C ALA A 10 -16.26 -33.89 -3.53
N ILE A 11 -14.98 -33.87 -3.94
CA ILE A 11 -14.07 -32.77 -3.64
C ILE A 11 -14.45 -31.53 -4.45
N ALA A 12 -14.84 -31.67 -5.73
CA ALA A 12 -15.33 -30.58 -6.55
C ALA A 12 -16.60 -29.95 -5.95
N LEU A 13 -17.58 -30.78 -5.57
CA LEU A 13 -18.82 -30.30 -4.93
C LEU A 13 -18.53 -29.58 -3.62
N LEU A 14 -17.69 -30.16 -2.74
CA LEU A 14 -17.28 -29.50 -1.49
C LEU A 14 -16.63 -28.15 -1.73
N GLY A 15 -15.70 -28.07 -2.68
CA GLY A 15 -15.04 -26.84 -3.07
C GLY A 15 -16.00 -25.78 -3.60
N LEU A 16 -16.94 -26.18 -4.47
CA LEU A 16 -17.97 -25.28 -5.02
C LEU A 16 -18.96 -24.81 -3.96
N VAL A 17 -19.37 -25.67 -3.02
CA VAL A 17 -20.25 -25.29 -1.91
C VAL A 17 -19.54 -24.26 -1.01
N ILE A 18 -18.29 -24.51 -0.63
CA ILE A 18 -17.52 -23.55 0.18
C ILE A 18 -17.34 -22.23 -0.58
N TYR A 19 -17.04 -22.28 -1.88
CA TYR A 19 -16.95 -21.12 -2.75
C TYR A 19 -18.27 -20.32 -2.79
N ALA A 20 -19.40 -21.00 -2.95
CA ALA A 20 -20.73 -20.37 -3.00
C ALA A 20 -21.11 -19.73 -1.67
N LEU A 21 -20.87 -20.42 -0.55
CA LEU A 21 -21.10 -19.90 0.80
C LEU A 21 -20.24 -18.67 1.08
N ASP A 22 -18.95 -18.72 0.75
CA ASP A 22 -18.03 -17.59 0.94
C ASP A 22 -18.39 -16.38 0.04
N SER A 23 -18.94 -16.63 -1.14
CA SER A 23 -19.41 -15.59 -2.05
C SER A 23 -20.76 -14.99 -1.63
N HIS A 24 -21.66 -15.79 -1.06
CA HIS A 24 -22.98 -15.35 -0.60
C HIS A 24 -22.91 -14.55 0.71
N THR A 25 -22.17 -15.04 1.70
CA THR A 25 -22.05 -14.39 3.02
C THR A 25 -21.33 -13.05 2.96
N ARG A 26 -20.50 -12.86 1.94
CA ARG A 26 -19.64 -11.66 1.82
C ARG A 26 -20.07 -10.81 0.64
N ARG A 27 -21.22 -10.18 0.68
CA ARG A 27 -21.84 -9.27 -0.32
C ARG A 27 -20.93 -8.41 -1.23
N LYS A 28 -19.60 -8.66 -1.27
CA LYS A 28 -18.65 -7.88 -2.04
C LYS A 28 -18.28 -8.56 -3.34
N ARG A 29 -18.53 -7.85 -4.41
CA ARG A 29 -18.34 -8.29 -5.79
C ARG A 29 -16.88 -8.64 -6.04
N ARG A 30 -16.61 -9.91 -6.31
CA ARG A 30 -15.37 -10.33 -6.96
C ARG A 30 -15.38 -9.83 -8.39
N HIS A 31 -14.20 -9.58 -8.95
CA HIS A 31 -14.11 -9.37 -10.39
C HIS A 31 -14.68 -10.62 -11.09
N PRO A 32 -15.60 -10.48 -12.09
CA PRO A 32 -16.24 -11.63 -12.72
C PRO A 32 -15.26 -12.68 -13.26
N SER A 33 -14.13 -12.26 -13.81
CA SER A 33 -13.08 -13.14 -14.32
C SER A 33 -12.46 -14.01 -13.22
N ALA A 34 -12.16 -13.46 -12.06
CA ALA A 34 -11.62 -14.22 -10.92
C ALA A 34 -12.67 -15.19 -10.35
N ALA A 35 -13.94 -14.80 -10.36
CA ALA A 35 -15.04 -15.68 -9.95
C ALA A 35 -15.17 -16.89 -10.88
N ILE A 36 -15.17 -16.66 -12.19
CA ILE A 36 -15.22 -17.70 -13.22
C ILE A 36 -13.98 -18.59 -13.15
N ALA A 37 -12.80 -18.01 -12.99
CA ALA A 37 -11.56 -18.76 -12.89
C ALA A 37 -11.57 -19.74 -11.71
N TRP A 38 -11.97 -19.30 -10.51
CA TRP A 38 -12.10 -20.19 -9.35
C TRP A 38 -13.15 -21.29 -9.56
N PHE A 39 -14.31 -20.94 -10.13
CA PHE A 39 -15.36 -21.92 -10.43
C PHE A 39 -14.86 -23.02 -11.37
N ILE A 40 -14.25 -22.64 -12.51
CA ILE A 40 -13.73 -23.60 -13.49
C ILE A 40 -12.58 -24.42 -12.88
N SER A 41 -11.66 -23.79 -12.14
CA SER A 41 -10.55 -24.52 -11.53
C SER A 41 -11.00 -25.53 -10.48
N LEU A 42 -12.00 -25.19 -9.65
CA LEU A 42 -12.58 -26.08 -8.64
C LEU A 42 -13.33 -27.24 -9.29
N LEU A 43 -13.91 -27.03 -10.46
CA LEU A 43 -14.61 -28.09 -11.22
C LEU A 43 -13.64 -29.05 -11.91
N LEU A 44 -12.60 -28.52 -12.58
CA LEU A 44 -11.70 -29.34 -13.44
C LEU A 44 -10.51 -29.92 -12.66
N LEU A 45 -9.97 -29.18 -11.66
CA LEU A 45 -8.77 -29.53 -10.92
C LEU A 45 -8.96 -29.40 -9.41
N PRO A 46 -10.00 -30.05 -8.81
CA PRO A 46 -10.38 -29.81 -7.41
C PRO A 46 -9.26 -30.11 -6.42
N TYR A 47 -8.40 -31.10 -6.68
CA TYR A 47 -7.30 -31.48 -5.78
C TYR A 47 -6.24 -30.38 -5.60
N VAL A 48 -6.06 -29.54 -6.60
CA VAL A 48 -5.12 -28.41 -6.58
C VAL A 48 -5.87 -27.12 -6.26
N ALA A 49 -7.00 -26.90 -6.92
CA ALA A 49 -7.75 -25.65 -6.81
C ALA A 49 -8.38 -25.46 -5.43
N PHE A 50 -8.87 -26.54 -4.78
CA PHE A 50 -9.51 -26.43 -3.48
C PHE A 50 -8.52 -26.02 -2.36
N PRO A 51 -7.36 -26.65 -2.19
CA PRO A 51 -6.33 -26.15 -1.28
C PRO A 51 -5.90 -24.72 -1.61
N LEU A 52 -5.61 -24.41 -2.88
CA LEU A 52 -5.24 -23.06 -3.28
C LEU A 52 -6.35 -22.04 -2.97
N TYR A 53 -7.62 -22.40 -3.15
CA TYR A 53 -8.75 -21.55 -2.80
C TYR A 53 -8.80 -21.25 -1.29
N LEU A 54 -8.55 -22.25 -0.44
CA LEU A 54 -8.52 -22.05 1.00
C LEU A 54 -7.42 -21.09 1.44
N PHE A 55 -6.28 -21.07 0.74
CA PHE A 55 -5.16 -20.16 1.06
C PHE A 55 -5.27 -18.79 0.38
N PHE A 56 -5.72 -18.74 -0.87
CA PHE A 56 -5.65 -17.56 -1.72
C PHE A 56 -7.02 -17.00 -2.14
N GLY A 57 -8.10 -17.75 -1.97
CA GLY A 57 -9.43 -17.39 -2.45
C GLY A 57 -10.11 -16.26 -1.69
N ARG A 58 -9.63 -15.89 -0.51
CA ARG A 58 -10.25 -14.87 0.34
C ARG A 58 -9.64 -13.49 0.11
N ARG A 59 -10.49 -12.50 -0.19
CA ARG A 59 -10.09 -11.13 -0.46
C ARG A 59 -10.36 -10.16 0.72
N LYS A 60 -11.38 -10.39 1.50
CA LYS A 60 -11.76 -9.57 2.65
C LYS A 60 -11.91 -10.44 3.91
N VAL A 61 -11.56 -9.89 5.05
CA VAL A 61 -11.71 -10.52 6.36
C VAL A 61 -12.70 -9.70 7.18
N GLU A 62 -13.76 -10.34 7.65
CA GLU A 62 -14.55 -9.78 8.72
C GLU A 62 -13.84 -10.10 10.04
N LEU A 63 -13.23 -9.10 10.62
CA LEU A 63 -12.76 -9.17 12.00
C LEU A 63 -13.95 -8.76 12.87
N ALA A 64 -14.68 -9.75 13.41
CA ALA A 64 -15.87 -9.53 14.25
C ALA A 64 -15.60 -8.61 15.45
N GLU A 65 -14.36 -8.52 15.91
CA GLU A 65 -13.90 -7.67 17.02
C GLU A 65 -13.34 -6.32 16.57
N TYR A 66 -13.05 -6.14 15.28
CA TYR A 66 -12.46 -4.94 14.70
C TYR A 66 -13.47 -4.22 13.81
N GLN A 67 -14.60 -3.81 14.37
CA GLN A 67 -15.36 -2.76 13.74
C GLN A 67 -14.49 -1.51 13.78
N HIS A 68 -13.84 -1.18 12.65
CA HIS A 68 -13.31 0.15 12.45
C HIS A 68 -14.46 1.11 12.75
N LYS A 69 -14.38 1.81 13.90
CA LYS A 69 -15.31 2.90 14.14
C LYS A 69 -15.20 3.81 12.93
N LYS A 70 -16.21 3.79 12.06
CA LYS A 70 -16.36 4.85 11.08
C LYS A 70 -16.28 6.13 11.87
N TYR A 71 -15.39 7.03 11.51
CA TYR A 71 -15.45 8.35 12.10
C TYR A 71 -16.81 8.91 11.77
N THR A 72 -17.71 8.86 12.74
CA THR A 72 -19.01 9.53 12.62
C THR A 72 -18.69 11.01 12.71
N HIS A 73 -18.64 11.64 11.55
CA HIS A 73 -18.68 13.09 11.52
C HIS A 73 -19.96 13.48 12.24
N ALA A 74 -19.86 14.30 13.28
CA ALA A 74 -21.04 14.89 13.90
C ALA A 74 -21.90 15.43 12.77
N LYS A 75 -23.23 15.17 12.81
CA LYS A 75 -24.17 15.79 11.89
C LYS A 75 -23.96 17.28 12.06
N ASP A 76 -23.16 17.87 11.17
CA ASP A 76 -22.92 19.30 11.20
C ASP A 76 -24.29 19.96 11.14
N SER A 77 -24.59 20.72 12.20
CA SER A 77 -25.68 21.67 12.18
C SER A 77 -25.64 22.41 10.85
N LYS A 78 -26.78 22.68 10.24
CA LYS A 78 -26.99 23.27 8.90
C LYS A 78 -26.26 24.62 8.60
N GLN A 79 -25.21 24.93 9.31
CA GLN A 79 -24.43 26.14 9.20
C GLN A 79 -23.00 25.85 8.76
N SER A 80 -22.78 25.90 7.48
CA SER A 80 -21.54 25.99 6.70
C SER A 80 -21.33 24.89 5.66
N GLU A 81 -22.23 24.80 4.67
CA GLU A 81 -21.96 24.17 3.37
C GLU A 81 -21.04 25.06 2.50
N ILE A 82 -20.04 25.71 3.09
CA ILE A 82 -19.08 26.53 2.34
C ILE A 82 -18.06 25.58 1.72
N ASN A 83 -18.19 25.34 0.40
CA ASN A 83 -17.17 24.79 -0.53
C ASN A 83 -16.27 23.66 0.01
N ILE A 84 -16.87 22.59 0.51
CA ILE A 84 -16.11 21.37 0.80
C ILE A 84 -15.74 20.73 -0.54
N SER A 85 -14.43 20.51 -0.79
CA SER A 85 -13.96 19.87 -2.03
C SER A 85 -14.56 18.46 -2.20
N SER A 86 -14.72 18.02 -3.45
CA SER A 86 -15.23 16.67 -3.75
C SER A 86 -14.41 15.57 -3.07
N ASN A 87 -13.08 15.74 -3.00
CA ASN A 87 -12.18 14.81 -2.34
C ASN A 87 -12.40 14.73 -0.82
N GLU A 88 -12.74 15.84 -0.18
CA GLU A 88 -13.07 15.88 1.24
C GLU A 88 -14.42 15.20 1.53
N LYS A 89 -15.44 15.46 0.68
CA LYS A 89 -16.75 14.79 0.78
C LYS A 89 -16.59 13.28 0.64
N LEU A 90 -15.82 12.84 -0.35
CA LEU A 90 -15.54 11.43 -0.56
C LEU A 90 -14.82 10.79 0.64
N ALA A 91 -13.78 11.43 1.14
CA ALA A 91 -13.00 10.91 2.27
C ALA A 91 -13.89 10.74 3.54
N ARG A 92 -14.81 11.68 3.78
CA ARG A 92 -15.80 11.55 4.84
C ARG A 92 -16.77 10.39 4.61
N ALA A 93 -17.27 10.24 3.38
CA ALA A 93 -18.16 9.13 3.02
C ALA A 93 -17.49 7.75 3.17
N LEU A 94 -16.17 7.67 2.92
CA LEU A 94 -15.35 6.49 3.15
C LEU A 94 -15.05 6.23 4.65
N GLY A 95 -15.50 7.09 5.55
CA GLY A 95 -15.26 6.98 7.00
C GLY A 95 -13.78 7.18 7.37
N LEU A 96 -13.02 7.92 6.56
CA LEU A 96 -11.63 8.29 6.88
C LEU A 96 -11.60 9.35 7.99
N GLY A 97 -10.52 9.35 8.77
CA GLY A 97 -10.29 10.36 9.81
C GLY A 97 -10.27 11.79 9.23
N PRO A 98 -10.46 12.82 10.06
CA PRO A 98 -10.43 14.20 9.59
C PRO A 98 -9.05 14.57 9.02
N SER A 99 -9.01 15.52 8.08
CA SER A 99 -7.76 16.16 7.72
C SER A 99 -7.28 17.02 8.90
N VAL A 100 -5.97 17.06 9.10
CA VAL A 100 -5.34 17.76 10.21
C VAL A 100 -4.19 18.64 9.72
N LYS A 101 -3.86 19.68 10.50
CA LYS A 101 -2.67 20.47 10.25
C LYS A 101 -1.42 19.67 10.57
N PHE A 102 -0.34 19.99 9.91
CA PHE A 102 1.00 19.44 10.14
C PHE A 102 2.02 20.56 10.28
N ASN A 103 3.14 20.24 10.89
CA ASN A 103 4.29 21.13 11.00
C ASN A 103 5.56 20.40 10.54
N ASN A 104 6.58 21.13 10.18
CA ASN A 104 7.93 20.60 9.90
C ASN A 104 7.94 19.50 8.84
N LEU A 105 7.10 19.62 7.79
CA LEU A 105 7.14 18.66 6.68
C LEU A 105 8.50 18.72 5.99
N ASN A 106 9.14 17.58 5.90
CA ASN A 106 10.36 17.40 5.13
C ASN A 106 10.18 16.25 4.15
N ILE A 107 10.28 16.55 2.85
CA ILE A 107 10.27 15.54 1.76
C ILE A 107 11.73 15.24 1.43
N HIS A 108 12.15 13.99 1.67
CA HIS A 108 13.54 13.59 1.50
C HIS A 108 13.89 13.49 0.00
N LYS A 109 14.97 14.15 -0.39
CA LYS A 109 15.43 14.20 -1.79
C LYS A 109 15.94 12.85 -2.27
N ASP A 110 16.53 12.08 -1.34
CA ASP A 110 17.27 10.85 -1.61
C ASP A 110 17.22 9.87 -0.44
N GLY A 111 17.90 8.72 -0.57
CA GLY A 111 17.93 7.69 0.46
C GLY A 111 18.75 8.08 1.67
N ALA A 112 19.85 8.84 1.49
CA ALA A 112 20.70 9.26 2.60
C ALA A 112 19.95 10.22 3.53
N GLN A 113 19.27 11.21 2.98
CA GLN A 113 18.41 12.10 3.79
C GLN A 113 17.28 11.34 4.50
N ALA A 114 16.67 10.35 3.82
CA ALA A 114 15.62 9.54 4.42
C ALA A 114 16.15 8.69 5.59
N LEU A 115 17.37 8.14 5.48
CA LEU A 115 18.01 7.39 6.57
C LEU A 115 18.36 8.31 7.74
N GLN A 116 18.99 9.44 7.47
CA GLN A 116 19.33 10.44 8.50
C GLN A 116 18.09 10.91 9.28
N ALA A 117 16.97 11.15 8.58
CA ALA A 117 15.72 11.53 9.24
C ALA A 117 15.13 10.39 10.06
N LEU A 118 15.25 9.14 9.62
CA LEU A 118 14.84 7.96 10.37
C LEU A 118 15.69 7.80 11.65
N GLU A 119 17.00 7.92 11.54
CA GLU A 119 17.93 7.87 12.67
C GLU A 119 17.63 8.97 13.71
N ALA A 120 17.40 10.20 13.23
CA ALA A 120 17.00 11.31 14.10
C ALA A 120 15.65 11.04 14.79
N CYS A 121 14.68 10.46 14.08
CA CYS A 121 13.39 10.06 14.65
C CYS A 121 13.56 9.04 15.79
N ILE A 122 14.41 8.02 15.59
CA ILE A 122 14.69 6.99 16.60
C ILE A 122 15.47 7.58 17.80
N ALA A 123 16.48 8.39 17.52
CA ALA A 123 17.32 8.99 18.56
C ALA A 123 16.55 9.97 19.48
N ASN A 124 15.61 10.72 18.92
CA ASN A 124 14.82 11.72 19.63
C ASN A 124 13.54 11.16 20.30
N ALA A 125 13.22 9.87 20.11
CA ALA A 125 12.09 9.25 20.79
C ALA A 125 12.32 9.19 22.31
N ASN A 126 11.33 9.63 23.12
CA ASN A 126 11.43 9.73 24.57
C ASN A 126 10.48 8.80 25.33
N LYS A 127 9.32 8.44 24.76
CA LYS A 127 8.29 7.64 25.42
C LYS A 127 7.95 6.37 24.65
N THR A 128 7.66 6.51 23.36
CA THR A 128 7.21 5.40 22.53
C THR A 128 7.81 5.50 21.13
N LEU A 129 8.16 4.36 20.55
CA LEU A 129 8.60 4.26 19.18
C LEU A 129 7.93 3.03 18.54
N ASP A 130 7.04 3.28 17.57
CA ASP A 130 6.28 2.25 16.87
C ASP A 130 6.73 2.19 15.41
N ILE A 131 7.16 1.01 14.96
CA ILE A 131 7.70 0.80 13.63
C ILE A 131 6.93 -0.31 12.94
N CYS A 132 6.44 -0.04 11.72
CA CYS A 132 5.88 -1.04 10.82
C CYS A 132 6.64 -1.02 9.48
N THR A 133 7.08 -2.20 9.03
CA THR A 133 7.77 -2.35 7.75
C THR A 133 7.43 -3.69 7.11
N PHE A 134 7.44 -3.74 5.77
CA PHE A 134 7.31 -4.99 5.05
C PHE A 134 8.61 -5.80 5.07
N ILE A 135 9.76 -5.14 4.80
CA ILE A 135 11.09 -5.76 4.82
C ILE A 135 11.95 -5.09 5.89
N PHE A 136 12.63 -5.91 6.69
CA PHE A 136 13.72 -5.50 7.55
C PHE A 136 14.99 -6.24 7.11
N GLY A 137 15.95 -5.51 6.51
CA GLY A 137 17.08 -6.11 5.81
C GLY A 137 18.11 -6.75 6.74
N ARG A 138 18.73 -7.83 6.27
CA ARG A 138 19.95 -8.40 6.86
C ARG A 138 21.19 -7.80 6.21
N ASP A 139 21.31 -6.49 6.32
CA ASP A 139 22.32 -5.69 5.67
C ASP A 139 22.81 -4.57 6.61
N GLU A 140 23.74 -3.77 6.14
CA GLU A 140 24.36 -2.68 6.90
C GLU A 140 23.32 -1.75 7.53
N SER A 141 22.35 -1.26 6.77
CA SER A 141 21.30 -0.39 7.27
C SER A 141 20.39 -1.08 8.30
N GLY A 142 20.05 -2.35 8.07
CA GLY A 142 19.28 -3.13 9.03
C GLY A 142 20.03 -3.35 10.36
N TYR A 143 21.35 -3.59 10.32
CA TYR A 143 22.17 -3.68 11.52
C TYR A 143 22.27 -2.35 12.25
N GLN A 144 22.52 -1.25 11.55
CA GLN A 144 22.59 0.10 12.10
C GLN A 144 21.26 0.50 12.77
N ILE A 145 20.14 0.29 12.09
CA ILE A 145 18.80 0.54 12.66
C ILE A 145 18.58 -0.34 13.88
N SER A 146 18.99 -1.62 13.86
CA SER A 146 18.85 -2.51 15.01
C SER A 146 19.60 -2.00 16.24
N GLN A 147 20.80 -1.48 16.08
CA GLN A 147 21.59 -0.88 17.16
C GLN A 147 20.85 0.32 17.76
N LEU A 148 20.38 1.25 16.92
CA LEU A 148 19.64 2.44 17.35
C LEU A 148 18.35 2.06 18.11
N LEU A 149 17.62 1.04 17.66
CA LEU A 149 16.42 0.55 18.35
C LEU A 149 16.75 -0.05 19.71
N ALA A 150 17.84 -0.82 19.82
CA ALA A 150 18.28 -1.37 21.09
C ALA A 150 18.68 -0.27 22.08
N GLU A 151 19.46 0.71 21.64
CA GLU A 151 19.84 1.88 22.45
C GLU A 151 18.62 2.70 22.88
N CYS A 152 17.64 2.88 21.97
CA CYS A 152 16.38 3.55 22.26
C CYS A 152 15.60 2.83 23.38
N ALA A 153 15.49 1.50 23.31
CA ALA A 153 14.83 0.69 24.33
C ALA A 153 15.59 0.74 25.68
N GLN A 154 16.93 0.71 25.66
CA GLN A 154 17.77 0.82 26.87
C GLN A 154 17.61 2.18 27.55
N ARG A 155 17.29 3.26 26.83
CA ARG A 155 16.91 4.56 27.42
C ARG A 155 15.54 4.53 28.11
N GLY A 156 14.81 3.42 28.09
CA GLY A 156 13.48 3.28 28.70
C GLY A 156 12.31 3.63 27.76
N VAL A 157 12.58 3.86 26.47
CA VAL A 157 11.52 4.08 25.47
C VAL A 157 10.82 2.75 25.19
N LYS A 158 9.50 2.76 25.11
CA LYS A 158 8.73 1.58 24.66
C LYS A 158 8.84 1.44 23.16
N VAL A 159 9.68 0.50 22.69
CA VAL A 159 9.92 0.24 21.28
C VAL A 159 9.16 -0.99 20.81
N ARG A 160 8.36 -0.85 19.75
CA ARG A 160 7.63 -1.95 19.09
C ARG A 160 7.97 -2.02 17.62
N LEU A 161 8.36 -3.19 17.13
CA LEU A 161 8.72 -3.46 15.74
C LEU A 161 7.77 -4.51 15.15
N LEU A 162 6.94 -4.09 14.20
CA LEU A 162 6.03 -4.95 13.44
C LEU A 162 6.58 -5.18 12.04
N ILE A 163 6.82 -6.44 11.69
CA ILE A 163 7.36 -6.84 10.39
C ILE A 163 6.35 -7.77 9.71
N ASP A 164 6.17 -7.63 8.39
CA ASP A 164 5.37 -8.61 7.65
C ASP A 164 6.03 -9.99 7.70
N GLY A 165 5.22 -11.02 7.98
CA GLY A 165 5.75 -12.38 8.16
C GLY A 165 6.33 -12.98 6.88
N PHE A 166 5.87 -12.57 5.68
CA PHE A 166 6.46 -12.99 4.42
C PHE A 166 7.66 -12.13 4.03
N GLY A 167 7.54 -10.81 4.23
CA GLY A 167 8.64 -9.87 3.98
C GLY A 167 9.91 -10.19 4.77
N TYR A 168 9.74 -10.79 5.96
CA TYR A 168 10.86 -11.27 6.78
C TYR A 168 11.75 -12.31 6.08
N TYR A 169 11.19 -13.14 5.20
CA TYR A 169 11.96 -14.16 4.48
C TYR A 169 12.63 -13.64 3.20
N LEU A 170 12.18 -12.50 2.66
CA LEU A 170 12.64 -12.01 1.36
C LEU A 170 14.07 -11.47 1.36
N ASP A 171 14.52 -10.86 2.46
CA ASP A 171 15.85 -10.19 2.54
C ASP A 171 16.78 -10.87 3.57
N GLY A 172 16.55 -12.17 3.80
CA GLY A 172 17.29 -12.99 4.75
C GLY A 172 16.72 -12.94 6.18
N LEU A 173 16.98 -14.00 6.94
CA LEU A 173 16.49 -14.13 8.32
C LEU A 173 17.34 -13.27 9.26
N VAL A 174 16.81 -12.16 9.72
CA VAL A 174 17.44 -11.32 10.75
C VAL A 174 17.22 -11.95 12.13
N SER A 175 18.27 -12.04 12.94
CA SER A 175 18.12 -12.46 14.33
C SER A 175 17.70 -11.27 15.18
N PHE A 176 16.48 -11.33 15.72
CA PHE A 176 15.96 -10.32 16.64
C PHE A 176 16.28 -10.61 18.13
N LYS A 177 17.21 -11.55 18.40
CA LYS A 177 17.58 -11.93 19.78
C LYS A 177 18.12 -10.74 20.57
N LEU A 178 19.03 -9.97 19.97
CA LEU A 178 19.63 -8.78 20.59
C LEU A 178 18.57 -7.69 20.85
N LEU A 179 17.68 -7.42 19.89
CA LEU A 179 16.60 -6.46 20.07
C LEU A 179 15.67 -6.85 21.22
N LYS A 180 15.27 -8.12 21.28
CA LYS A 180 14.41 -8.62 22.37
C LYS A 180 15.11 -8.56 23.73
N GLN A 181 16.42 -8.86 23.80
CA GLN A 181 17.22 -8.72 25.02
C GLN A 181 17.34 -7.26 25.48
N ALA A 182 17.38 -6.32 24.55
CA ALA A 182 17.37 -4.89 24.86
C ALA A 182 15.98 -4.33 25.26
N GLY A 183 14.92 -5.17 25.20
CA GLY A 183 13.56 -4.75 25.57
C GLY A 183 12.67 -4.32 24.40
N VAL A 184 13.11 -4.48 23.16
CA VAL A 184 12.28 -4.21 21.97
C VAL A 184 11.23 -5.31 21.79
N GLU A 185 9.95 -4.94 21.72
CA GLU A 185 8.87 -5.86 21.39
C GLU A 185 8.84 -6.09 19.87
N VAL A 186 9.03 -7.33 19.41
CA VAL A 186 9.01 -7.70 17.99
C VAL A 186 7.83 -8.63 17.70
N ALA A 187 7.02 -8.26 16.71
CA ALA A 187 5.90 -9.08 16.24
C ALA A 187 5.93 -9.26 14.71
N PHE A 188 5.35 -10.37 14.25
CA PHE A 188 5.24 -10.70 12.82
C PHE A 188 3.77 -10.68 12.39
N PHE A 189 3.49 -9.89 11.36
CA PHE A 189 2.16 -9.81 10.77
C PHE A 189 1.91 -11.02 9.87
N ALA A 190 0.84 -11.78 10.12
CA ALA A 190 0.40 -12.92 9.31
C ALA A 190 1.54 -13.85 8.83
N PRO A 191 2.33 -14.48 9.71
CA PRO A 191 3.41 -15.38 9.31
C PRO A 191 2.86 -16.56 8.50
N PRO A 192 3.52 -16.96 7.38
CA PRO A 192 2.94 -17.82 6.34
C PRO A 192 2.59 -19.23 6.81
N PHE A 193 3.22 -19.75 7.86
CA PHE A 193 3.05 -21.15 8.30
C PHE A 193 2.15 -21.32 9.54
N LYS A 194 1.42 -20.28 9.96
CA LYS A 194 0.42 -20.42 11.03
C LYS A 194 -0.92 -20.89 10.47
N PHE A 195 -1.25 -22.17 10.65
CA PHE A 195 -2.50 -22.80 10.17
C PHE A 195 -3.78 -22.12 10.66
N SER A 196 -3.76 -21.48 11.84
CA SER A 196 -4.90 -20.69 12.36
C SER A 196 -5.29 -19.49 11.49
N LEU A 197 -4.48 -19.17 10.48
CA LEU A 197 -4.68 -18.04 9.59
C LEU A 197 -5.11 -18.46 8.16
N LEU A 198 -5.70 -19.65 8.00
CA LEU A 198 -6.27 -20.10 6.72
C LEU A 198 -7.07 -18.97 6.06
N GLY A 199 -6.74 -18.63 4.81
CA GLY A 199 -7.32 -17.53 4.05
C GLY A 199 -6.78 -16.13 4.40
N ARG A 200 -5.88 -15.99 5.40
CA ARG A 200 -5.21 -14.73 5.74
C ARG A 200 -3.75 -14.69 5.32
N THR A 201 -3.19 -15.83 4.91
CA THR A 201 -1.78 -15.97 4.50
C THR A 201 -1.44 -15.17 3.24
N ASN A 202 -2.41 -14.84 2.40
CA ASN A 202 -2.24 -13.99 1.22
C ASN A 202 -2.28 -12.49 1.53
N MET A 203 -2.74 -12.10 2.72
CA MET A 203 -2.89 -10.70 3.14
C MET A 203 -1.59 -10.23 3.78
N ARG A 204 -0.92 -9.26 3.15
CA ARG A 204 0.39 -8.77 3.61
C ARG A 204 0.28 -7.36 4.16
N ASN A 205 1.04 -7.06 5.20
CA ASN A 205 1.17 -5.70 5.70
C ASN A 205 2.29 -4.98 4.94
N HIS A 206 1.89 -4.14 4.02
CA HIS A 206 2.82 -3.37 3.19
C HIS A 206 2.97 -1.91 3.65
N ARG A 207 2.40 -1.54 4.80
CA ARG A 207 2.56 -0.23 5.42
C ARG A 207 4.00 0.01 5.85
N LYS A 208 4.48 1.23 5.67
CA LYS A 208 5.80 1.67 6.12
C LYS A 208 5.60 2.93 6.93
N LEU A 209 5.80 2.82 8.23
CA LEU A 209 5.66 3.95 9.15
C LEU A 209 6.56 3.79 10.37
N VAL A 210 7.07 4.92 10.85
CA VAL A 210 7.75 5.06 12.13
C VAL A 210 7.09 6.19 12.86
N ILE A 211 6.64 5.94 14.07
CA ILE A 211 5.90 6.90 14.89
C ILE A 211 6.64 7.08 16.20
N ALA A 212 7.21 8.26 16.44
CA ALA A 212 7.83 8.60 17.71
C ALA A 212 6.88 9.46 18.54
N ASP A 213 6.69 9.05 19.80
CA ASP A 213 5.95 9.79 20.85
C ASP A 213 4.52 10.20 20.43
N ARG A 214 3.94 9.52 19.42
CA ARG A 214 2.62 9.79 18.84
C ARG A 214 2.49 11.20 18.24
N SER A 215 3.59 11.89 18.03
CA SER A 215 3.64 13.26 17.54
C SER A 215 4.46 13.44 16.27
N HIS A 216 5.42 12.56 16.03
CA HIS A 216 6.28 12.58 14.87
C HIS A 216 6.01 11.35 14.00
N LEU A 217 5.82 11.55 12.69
CA LEU A 217 5.59 10.48 11.71
C LEU A 217 6.65 10.54 10.60
N TRP A 218 7.36 9.43 10.37
CA TRP A 218 8.17 9.16 9.19
C TRP A 218 7.47 8.07 8.38
N SER A 219 7.24 8.30 7.07
CA SER A 219 6.51 7.36 6.21
C SER A 219 6.86 7.56 4.73
N GLY A 220 6.37 6.65 3.87
CA GLY A 220 6.58 6.67 2.43
C GLY A 220 6.67 5.28 1.83
N GLY A 221 7.47 5.12 0.77
CA GLY A 221 7.64 3.84 0.06
C GLY A 221 8.76 2.94 0.60
N ARG A 222 9.73 3.49 1.35
CA ARG A 222 10.95 2.77 1.76
C ARG A 222 10.72 1.69 2.80
N ASN A 223 11.30 0.50 2.57
CA ASN A 223 11.51 -0.50 3.60
C ASN A 223 12.83 -0.24 4.35
N LEU A 224 13.04 -0.95 5.45
CA LEU A 224 14.24 -0.83 6.28
C LEU A 224 15.34 -1.81 5.81
N SER A 225 15.93 -1.53 4.65
CA SER A 225 17.01 -2.31 4.04
C SER A 225 17.90 -1.39 3.20
N HIS A 226 19.17 -1.70 3.15
CA HIS A 226 20.25 -0.88 2.57
C HIS A 226 19.98 -0.42 1.13
N LYS A 227 19.41 -1.27 0.29
CA LYS A 227 19.06 -0.93 -1.11
C LYS A 227 18.11 0.26 -1.25
N TYR A 228 17.34 0.60 -0.22
CA TYR A 228 16.41 1.75 -0.22
C TYR A 228 17.05 3.06 0.23
N PHE A 229 18.26 2.99 0.82
CA PHE A 229 18.95 4.13 1.39
C PHE A 229 20.27 4.49 0.65
N GLN A 230 20.71 3.62 -0.26
CA GLN A 230 21.91 3.89 -1.07
C GLN A 230 21.67 4.91 -2.17
N ASP A 231 22.52 5.91 -2.20
CA ASP A 231 22.62 6.88 -3.31
C ASP A 231 23.81 6.62 -4.23
N THR A 232 24.38 5.42 -4.20
CA THR A 232 25.66 5.19 -4.85
C THR A 232 25.53 4.89 -6.34
N ALA A 233 25.97 5.85 -7.15
CA ALA A 233 26.34 5.67 -8.56
C ALA A 233 27.52 4.68 -8.74
N SER A 234 28.09 4.12 -7.67
CA SER A 234 29.35 3.37 -7.68
C SER A 234 29.24 1.86 -7.87
N THR A 235 28.06 1.28 -7.84
CA THR A 235 27.89 -0.16 -8.04
C THR A 235 27.09 -0.46 -9.31
N LYS A 236 27.45 -1.54 -10.02
CA LYS A 236 26.74 -2.08 -11.20
C LYS A 236 25.25 -2.46 -10.92
N LYS A 237 24.78 -2.33 -9.69
CA LYS A 237 23.39 -2.56 -9.28
C LYS A 237 22.61 -1.28 -9.50
N LYS A 238 21.41 -1.38 -10.11
CA LYS A 238 20.50 -0.25 -10.31
C LYS A 238 20.19 0.40 -8.97
N GLN A 239 20.40 1.71 -8.86
CA GLN A 239 19.99 2.53 -7.73
C GLN A 239 18.47 2.44 -7.53
N TRP A 240 18.04 2.36 -6.28
CA TRP A 240 16.61 2.42 -5.92
C TRP A 240 16.23 3.86 -5.59
N VAL A 241 15.26 4.37 -6.33
CA VAL A 241 14.72 5.72 -6.13
C VAL A 241 13.36 5.60 -5.47
N ASP A 242 13.22 6.15 -4.28
CA ASP A 242 11.97 6.09 -3.52
C ASP A 242 11.66 7.43 -2.85
N LEU A 243 10.41 7.60 -2.45
CA LEU A 243 9.91 8.83 -1.85
C LEU A 243 9.51 8.58 -0.39
N THR A 244 10.03 9.41 0.49
CA THR A 244 9.79 9.36 1.93
C THR A 244 9.69 10.79 2.47
N PHE A 245 8.92 10.96 3.51
CA PHE A 245 8.72 12.24 4.19
C PHE A 245 8.55 12.03 5.68
N ASN A 246 8.79 13.08 6.45
CA ASN A 246 8.44 13.16 7.86
C ASN A 246 7.80 14.49 8.21
N PHE A 247 7.00 14.51 9.24
CA PHE A 247 6.40 15.72 9.80
C PHE A 247 5.89 15.51 11.23
N ASP A 248 5.57 16.61 11.90
CA ASP A 248 4.99 16.63 13.23
C ASP A 248 3.49 16.96 13.16
N GLY A 249 2.72 16.41 14.09
CA GLY A 249 1.32 16.78 14.25
C GLY A 249 0.35 15.66 14.56
N ALA A 250 -0.93 16.00 14.55
CA ALA A 250 -2.02 15.10 14.95
C ALA A 250 -2.19 13.86 14.04
N LEU A 251 -1.61 13.88 12.82
CA LEU A 251 -1.67 12.70 11.95
C LEU A 251 -0.87 11.52 12.52
N ALA A 252 0.21 11.78 13.27
CA ALA A 252 0.96 10.73 13.97
C ALA A 252 0.07 9.98 14.99
N GLN A 253 -0.88 10.67 15.62
CA GLN A 253 -1.87 10.03 16.51
C GLN A 253 -2.84 9.14 15.72
N GLN A 254 -3.29 9.57 14.55
CA GLN A 254 -4.12 8.74 13.66
C GLN A 254 -3.34 7.52 13.17
N ALA A 255 -2.06 7.69 12.82
CA ALA A 255 -1.17 6.59 12.43
C ALA A 255 -0.95 5.60 13.58
N THR A 256 -0.86 6.09 14.83
CA THR A 256 -0.79 5.21 16.02
C THR A 256 -2.02 4.31 16.13
N ILE A 257 -3.23 4.79 15.84
CA ILE A 257 -4.44 3.97 15.85
C ILE A 257 -4.35 2.84 14.82
N VAL A 258 -3.86 3.14 13.62
CA VAL A 258 -3.65 2.13 12.56
C VAL A 258 -2.60 1.11 13.00
N PHE A 259 -1.48 1.56 13.57
CA PHE A 259 -0.44 0.66 14.09
C PHE A 259 -0.97 -0.25 15.21
N GLU A 260 -1.76 0.29 16.16
CA GLU A 260 -2.34 -0.50 17.25
C GLU A 260 -3.29 -1.59 16.72
N GLN A 261 -4.04 -1.32 15.66
CA GLN A 261 -4.88 -2.32 15.00
C GLN A 261 -4.04 -3.44 14.39
N ASP A 262 -2.99 -3.08 13.64
CA ASP A 262 -2.06 -4.04 13.03
C ASP A 262 -1.31 -4.86 14.09
N TRP A 263 -0.86 -4.20 15.18
CA TRP A 263 -0.18 -4.83 16.29
C TRP A 263 -1.05 -5.84 17.02
N ALA A 264 -2.29 -5.45 17.31
CA ALA A 264 -3.27 -6.32 17.96
C ALA A 264 -3.59 -7.54 17.09
N PHE A 265 -3.76 -7.35 15.78
CA PHE A 265 -3.92 -8.45 14.82
C PHE A 265 -2.73 -9.41 14.85
N ALA A 266 -1.50 -8.88 14.81
CA ALA A 266 -0.27 -9.68 14.78
C ALA A 266 -0.04 -10.46 16.07
N THR A 267 -0.35 -9.85 17.22
CA THR A 267 -0.12 -10.42 18.56
C THR A 267 -1.32 -11.16 19.13
N GLN A 268 -2.50 -11.04 18.48
CA GLN A 268 -3.78 -11.57 18.98
C GLN A 268 -4.16 -11.03 20.38
N LYS A 269 -3.70 -9.83 20.70
CA LYS A 269 -4.02 -9.10 21.93
C LYS A 269 -5.12 -8.08 21.67
N ALA A 270 -5.98 -7.85 22.66
CA ALA A 270 -7.00 -6.80 22.56
C ALA A 270 -6.38 -5.41 22.44
N ILE A 271 -7.04 -4.54 21.68
CA ILE A 271 -6.64 -3.13 21.58
C ILE A 271 -6.86 -2.47 22.95
N PRO A 272 -5.88 -1.74 23.49
CA PRO A 272 -6.04 -1.05 24.75
C PRO A 272 -7.22 -0.06 24.72
N LYS A 273 -8.18 -0.21 25.64
CA LYS A 273 -9.42 0.63 25.71
C LYS A 273 -9.11 2.14 25.83
N LYS A 274 -7.93 2.53 26.35
CA LYS A 274 -7.50 3.91 26.51
C LYS A 274 -7.31 4.71 25.21
N HIS A 275 -7.20 4.02 24.06
CA HIS A 275 -7.10 4.68 22.74
C HIS A 275 -8.46 4.89 22.08
N ASN A 276 -9.53 4.54 22.77
CA ASN A 276 -10.92 4.76 22.34
C ASN A 276 -11.44 6.19 22.60
N THR A 277 -10.60 7.08 23.13
CA THR A 277 -10.92 8.49 23.08
C THR A 277 -10.95 8.90 21.61
N ALA A 278 -12.17 8.97 21.06
CA ALA A 278 -12.44 9.88 19.98
C ALA A 278 -11.88 11.22 20.48
N THR A 279 -10.66 11.55 20.13
CA THR A 279 -10.22 12.93 20.18
C THR A 279 -11.26 13.62 19.33
N HIS A 280 -12.12 14.41 19.95
CA HIS A 280 -12.88 15.46 19.29
C HIS A 280 -11.82 16.40 18.71
N LEU A 281 -11.15 15.96 17.66
CA LEU A 281 -10.36 16.83 16.81
C LEU A 281 -11.41 17.76 16.24
N SER A 282 -11.46 18.96 16.80
CA SER A 282 -12.38 19.99 16.31
C SER A 282 -12.23 20.00 14.81
N ALA A 283 -13.35 19.79 14.12
CA ALA A 283 -13.45 19.81 12.68
C ALA A 283 -13.24 21.25 12.16
N GLN A 284 -12.10 21.86 12.49
CA GLN A 284 -11.66 23.04 11.76
C GLN A 284 -11.36 22.56 10.35
N GLN A 285 -12.14 23.04 9.40
CA GLN A 285 -11.97 22.83 7.96
C GLN A 285 -10.60 23.40 7.53
N THR A 286 -9.56 22.62 7.70
CA THR A 286 -8.21 23.02 7.32
C THR A 286 -7.77 22.11 6.18
N LEU A 287 -7.42 22.71 5.06
CA LEU A 287 -6.63 22.04 4.03
C LEU A 287 -5.31 21.63 4.68
N GLY A 288 -5.13 20.35 4.93
CA GLY A 288 -3.96 19.81 5.62
C GLY A 288 -3.62 18.44 5.06
N VAL A 289 -3.36 17.49 5.95
CA VAL A 289 -3.05 16.11 5.58
C VAL A 289 -4.08 15.15 6.17
N ARG A 290 -4.28 14.02 5.49
CA ARG A 290 -5.19 12.95 5.92
C ARG A 290 -4.54 11.60 5.75
N LEU A 291 -4.73 10.73 6.73
CA LEU A 291 -4.32 9.33 6.62
C LEU A 291 -5.36 8.55 5.81
N VAL A 292 -4.89 7.79 4.84
CA VAL A 292 -5.71 6.95 3.95
C VAL A 292 -5.24 5.49 4.06
N PRO A 293 -5.61 4.79 5.13
CA PRO A 293 -5.33 3.38 5.25
C PRO A 293 -6.29 2.56 4.39
N SER A 294 -5.78 1.52 3.72
CA SER A 294 -6.55 0.51 3.02
C SER A 294 -6.18 -0.88 3.53
N GLY A 295 -7.07 -1.85 3.32
CA GLY A 295 -6.80 -3.23 3.69
C GLY A 295 -8.00 -4.14 3.54
N PRO A 296 -7.76 -5.46 3.60
CA PRO A 296 -8.83 -6.44 3.51
C PRO A 296 -9.80 -6.42 4.71
N ASP A 297 -9.42 -5.79 5.80
CA ASP A 297 -10.21 -5.56 7.01
C ASP A 297 -11.17 -4.37 6.91
N ARG A 298 -11.05 -3.56 5.87
CA ARG A 298 -11.93 -2.40 5.63
C ARG A 298 -13.06 -2.74 4.67
N SER A 299 -14.22 -2.12 4.91
CA SER A 299 -15.38 -2.31 4.04
C SER A 299 -15.15 -1.74 2.64
N GLU A 300 -14.50 -0.59 2.54
CA GLU A 300 -14.26 0.10 1.29
C GLU A 300 -12.77 0.00 0.90
N ASP A 301 -12.48 -0.09 -0.40
CA ASP A 301 -11.14 -0.02 -0.94
C ASP A 301 -10.75 1.48 -1.06
N THR A 302 -10.40 2.08 0.08
CA THR A 302 -10.30 3.54 0.28
C THR A 302 -9.31 4.20 -0.67
N ILE A 303 -8.09 3.64 -0.80
CA ILE A 303 -7.06 4.18 -1.71
C ILE A 303 -7.55 4.10 -3.16
N TYR A 304 -8.06 2.93 -3.56
CA TYR A 304 -8.59 2.72 -4.91
C TYR A 304 -9.71 3.71 -5.26
N THR A 305 -10.66 3.89 -4.36
CA THR A 305 -11.78 4.82 -4.57
C THR A 305 -11.30 6.27 -4.69
N MET A 306 -10.29 6.67 -3.91
CA MET A 306 -9.70 8.01 -4.03
C MET A 306 -8.92 8.19 -5.35
N LEU A 307 -8.21 7.16 -5.82
CA LEU A 307 -7.52 7.19 -7.12
C LEU A 307 -8.51 7.35 -8.27
N ILE A 308 -9.58 6.55 -8.29
CA ILE A 308 -10.64 6.64 -9.30
C ILE A 308 -11.28 8.04 -9.28
N SER A 309 -11.64 8.54 -8.10
CA SER A 309 -12.20 9.89 -7.96
C SER A 309 -11.24 10.96 -8.48
N GLY A 310 -9.94 10.87 -8.14
CA GLY A 310 -8.92 11.77 -8.63
C GLY A 310 -8.83 11.78 -10.17
N CYS A 311 -8.86 10.60 -10.81
CA CYS A 311 -8.87 10.50 -12.28
C CYS A 311 -10.08 11.19 -12.90
N TYR A 312 -11.26 11.09 -12.30
CA TYR A 312 -12.47 11.73 -12.84
C TYR A 312 -12.55 13.23 -12.56
N THR A 313 -11.97 13.70 -11.46
CA THR A 313 -12.04 15.12 -11.05
C THR A 313 -10.91 15.98 -11.57
N ALA A 314 -9.78 15.38 -11.95
CA ALA A 314 -8.65 16.11 -12.53
C ALA A 314 -9.05 16.85 -13.81
N GLN A 315 -8.59 18.11 -13.94
CA GLN A 315 -8.90 19.01 -15.04
C GLN A 315 -7.66 19.40 -15.86
N ASP A 316 -6.48 19.42 -15.23
CA ASP A 316 -5.25 19.90 -15.87
C ASP A 316 -4.21 18.79 -16.02
N HIS A 317 -3.82 18.13 -14.92
CA HIS A 317 -2.79 17.09 -14.99
C HIS A 317 -2.95 15.99 -13.95
N ILE A 318 -2.46 14.80 -14.32
CA ILE A 318 -2.26 13.66 -13.42
C ILE A 318 -0.81 13.24 -13.51
N LEU A 319 -0.09 13.23 -12.35
CA LEU A 319 1.27 12.73 -12.26
C LEU A 319 1.30 11.46 -11.44
N ILE A 320 1.88 10.41 -11.98
CA ILE A 320 1.95 9.10 -11.33
C ILE A 320 3.41 8.63 -11.30
N ALA A 321 3.91 8.27 -10.12
CA ALA A 321 5.15 7.54 -9.94
C ALA A 321 4.85 6.23 -9.21
N THR A 322 5.16 5.08 -9.84
CA THR A 322 4.89 3.76 -9.26
C THR A 322 5.88 2.71 -9.78
N PRO A 323 6.35 1.76 -8.94
CA PRO A 323 7.23 0.68 -9.42
C PRO A 323 6.50 -0.30 -10.33
N TYR A 324 5.23 -0.57 -10.02
CA TYR A 324 4.40 -1.54 -10.73
C TYR A 324 3.15 -0.85 -11.24
N PHE A 325 2.89 -0.99 -12.53
CA PHE A 325 1.70 -0.45 -13.20
C PHE A 325 0.93 -1.60 -13.85
N VAL A 326 0.16 -2.29 -13.03
CA VAL A 326 -0.74 -3.39 -13.47
C VAL A 326 -2.16 -3.06 -12.96
N PRO A 327 -2.75 -1.96 -13.47
CA PRO A 327 -4.06 -1.51 -13.02
C PRO A 327 -5.15 -2.49 -13.43
N ASP A 328 -6.23 -2.53 -12.65
CA ASP A 328 -7.46 -3.17 -13.09
C ASP A 328 -8.10 -2.41 -14.26
N PRO A 329 -9.03 -3.02 -15.00
CA PRO A 329 -9.64 -2.37 -16.17
C PRO A 329 -10.33 -1.04 -15.86
N THR A 330 -10.93 -0.88 -14.68
CA THR A 330 -11.65 0.35 -14.31
C THR A 330 -10.69 1.52 -14.11
N LEU A 331 -9.57 1.29 -13.44
CA LEU A 331 -8.55 2.31 -13.23
C LEU A 331 -7.85 2.69 -14.54
N LEU A 332 -7.55 1.70 -15.39
CA LEU A 332 -7.00 1.96 -16.72
C LEU A 332 -7.95 2.84 -17.53
N THR A 333 -9.22 2.46 -17.63
CA THR A 333 -10.25 3.24 -18.33
C THR A 333 -10.41 4.66 -17.75
N ALA A 334 -10.32 4.82 -16.41
CA ALA A 334 -10.40 6.15 -15.80
C ALA A 334 -9.24 7.06 -16.22
N LEU A 335 -8.02 6.51 -16.36
CA LEU A 335 -6.84 7.23 -16.84
C LEU A 335 -6.97 7.56 -18.36
N GLU A 336 -7.44 6.62 -19.18
CA GLU A 336 -7.70 6.84 -20.60
C GLU A 336 -8.74 7.95 -20.82
N LEU A 337 -9.83 7.91 -20.05
CA LEU A 337 -10.86 8.95 -20.09
C LEU A 337 -10.30 10.32 -19.66
N ALA A 338 -9.38 10.37 -18.69
CA ALA A 338 -8.71 11.62 -18.33
C ALA A 338 -7.90 12.15 -19.54
N CYS A 339 -7.13 11.31 -20.25
CA CYS A 339 -6.44 11.68 -21.47
C CYS A 339 -7.40 12.22 -22.54
N HIS A 340 -8.51 11.52 -22.78
CA HIS A 340 -9.51 11.94 -23.78
C HIS A 340 -10.24 13.26 -23.42
N ARG A 341 -10.30 13.61 -22.13
CA ARG A 341 -10.78 14.93 -21.67
C ARG A 341 -9.74 16.04 -21.84
N GLY A 342 -8.53 15.72 -22.31
CA GLY A 342 -7.43 16.68 -22.46
C GLY A 342 -6.57 16.87 -21.21
N VAL A 343 -6.75 16.03 -20.15
CA VAL A 343 -5.90 16.04 -18.97
C VAL A 343 -4.53 15.47 -19.31
N ARG A 344 -3.47 16.17 -18.93
CA ARG A 344 -2.07 15.74 -19.17
C ARG A 344 -1.68 14.61 -18.22
N VAL A 345 -1.80 13.37 -18.65
CA VAL A 345 -1.42 12.21 -17.84
C VAL A 345 0.06 11.89 -18.05
N ASN A 346 0.85 11.93 -16.97
CA ASN A 346 2.27 11.58 -16.95
C ASN A 346 2.48 10.39 -16.00
N LEU A 347 2.94 9.28 -16.54
CA LEU A 347 3.26 8.06 -15.79
C LEU A 347 4.77 7.82 -15.78
N LEU A 348 5.36 7.74 -14.60
CA LEU A 348 6.77 7.40 -14.39
C LEU A 348 6.87 6.00 -13.77
N VAL A 349 7.53 5.09 -14.46
CA VAL A 349 7.79 3.71 -14.03
C VAL A 349 9.25 3.34 -14.27
N PRO A 350 9.82 2.33 -13.58
CA PRO A 350 11.17 1.87 -13.91
C PRO A 350 11.19 1.21 -15.31
N GLU A 351 12.28 1.36 -16.07
CA GLU A 351 12.47 0.68 -17.35
C GLU A 351 12.40 -0.85 -17.18
N SER A 352 13.00 -1.36 -16.11
CA SER A 352 12.82 -2.75 -15.65
C SER A 352 12.72 -2.76 -14.14
N SER A 353 11.67 -3.42 -13.62
CA SER A 353 11.48 -3.59 -12.19
C SER A 353 12.25 -4.80 -11.64
N ASN A 354 12.15 -5.04 -10.36
CA ASN A 354 12.66 -6.25 -9.72
C ASN A 354 11.68 -7.45 -9.82
N HIS A 355 10.54 -7.29 -10.52
CA HIS A 355 9.52 -8.31 -10.74
C HIS A 355 9.25 -8.53 -12.23
N VAL A 356 9.86 -9.55 -12.83
CA VAL A 356 9.75 -9.86 -14.28
C VAL A 356 8.31 -10.06 -14.72
N LEU A 357 7.49 -10.75 -13.92
CA LEU A 357 6.09 -10.99 -14.26
C LEU A 357 5.28 -9.68 -14.27
N ALA A 358 5.53 -8.75 -13.34
CA ALA A 358 4.90 -7.44 -13.35
C ALA A 358 5.34 -6.62 -14.58
N ASP A 359 6.60 -6.73 -14.99
CA ASP A 359 7.12 -6.07 -16.20
C ASP A 359 6.47 -6.63 -17.49
N ILE A 360 6.10 -7.91 -17.51
CA ILE A 360 5.35 -8.49 -18.64
C ILE A 360 3.89 -8.05 -18.60
N ALA A 361 3.25 -8.14 -17.41
CA ALA A 361 1.84 -7.81 -17.24
C ALA A 361 1.50 -6.36 -17.57
N ARG A 362 2.40 -5.40 -17.24
CA ARG A 362 2.19 -3.96 -17.48
C ARG A 362 2.20 -3.55 -18.95
N ARG A 363 2.80 -4.36 -19.85
CA ARG A 363 3.05 -3.97 -21.25
C ARG A 363 1.78 -3.59 -22.00
N PHE A 364 0.70 -4.32 -21.77
CA PHE A 364 -0.60 -4.03 -22.35
C PHE A 364 -1.11 -2.66 -21.87
N ALA A 365 -1.19 -2.46 -20.55
CA ALA A 365 -1.69 -1.21 -19.98
C ALA A 365 -0.84 0.03 -20.39
N LEU A 366 0.49 -0.15 -20.52
CA LEU A 366 1.36 0.93 -21.03
C LEU A 366 1.06 1.27 -22.48
N ARG A 367 0.77 0.27 -23.35
CA ARG A 367 0.43 0.52 -24.75
C ARG A 367 -0.90 1.27 -24.88
N ASP A 368 -1.92 0.80 -24.19
CA ASP A 368 -3.28 1.39 -24.25
C ASP A 368 -3.26 2.81 -23.72
N LEU A 369 -2.64 3.04 -22.57
CA LEU A 369 -2.55 4.36 -21.97
C LEU A 369 -1.73 5.34 -22.86
N ALA A 370 -0.64 4.87 -23.49
CA ALA A 370 0.12 5.68 -24.45
C ALA A 370 -0.69 6.02 -25.71
N GLN A 371 -1.51 5.08 -26.19
CA GLN A 371 -2.42 5.32 -27.33
C GLN A 371 -3.53 6.31 -26.99
N ALA A 372 -3.98 6.35 -25.76
CA ALA A 372 -4.93 7.33 -25.26
C ALA A 372 -4.33 8.74 -25.12
N GLY A 373 -2.99 8.89 -25.25
CA GLY A 373 -2.29 10.19 -25.25
C GLY A 373 -1.48 10.47 -23.98
N ALA A 374 -1.31 9.52 -23.08
CA ALA A 374 -0.46 9.71 -21.90
C ALA A 374 1.03 9.73 -22.24
N ASN A 375 1.80 10.53 -21.51
CA ASN A 375 3.26 10.50 -21.53
C ASN A 375 3.76 9.47 -20.52
N ILE A 376 4.46 8.44 -20.99
CA ILE A 376 5.00 7.39 -20.14
C ILE A 376 6.52 7.50 -20.13
N TRP A 377 7.10 7.64 -18.93
CA TRP A 377 8.52 7.84 -18.70
C TRP A 377 9.13 6.61 -18.07
N LEU A 378 10.21 6.11 -18.66
CA LEU A 378 10.95 4.92 -18.20
C LEU A 378 12.19 5.36 -17.46
N SER A 379 12.20 5.21 -16.13
CA SER A 379 13.36 5.50 -15.29
C SER A 379 14.45 4.44 -15.48
N PRO A 380 15.72 4.82 -15.70
CA PRO A 380 16.84 3.87 -15.76
C PRO A 380 17.11 3.21 -14.39
N SER A 381 16.73 3.88 -13.30
CA SER A 381 16.83 3.38 -11.94
C SER A 381 15.61 2.55 -11.54
N MET A 382 15.74 1.71 -10.49
CA MET A 382 14.58 1.05 -9.90
C MET A 382 13.76 2.09 -9.13
N LEU A 383 12.79 2.71 -9.81
CA LEU A 383 11.83 3.58 -9.17
C LEU A 383 10.91 2.76 -8.26
N HIS A 384 10.92 3.07 -6.97
CA HIS A 384 10.07 2.39 -5.99
C HIS A 384 9.10 3.34 -5.29
N ALA A 385 9.09 4.63 -5.61
CA ALA A 385 8.15 5.61 -5.09
C ALA A 385 6.70 5.31 -5.50
N LYS A 386 5.75 5.65 -4.63
CA LYS A 386 4.32 5.59 -4.88
C LYS A 386 3.74 6.97 -4.56
N ALA A 387 3.55 7.74 -5.62
CA ALA A 387 3.01 9.10 -5.54
C ALA A 387 2.04 9.35 -6.70
N PHE A 388 0.88 9.89 -6.38
CA PHE A 388 -0.20 10.19 -7.31
C PHE A 388 -0.64 11.62 -7.05
N VAL A 389 -0.51 12.46 -8.06
CA VAL A 389 -0.91 13.88 -7.99
C VAL A 389 -2.03 14.12 -8.98
N PHE A 390 -3.07 14.80 -8.52
CA PHE A 390 -4.24 15.20 -9.31
C PHE A 390 -4.39 16.71 -9.22
N ASP A 391 -4.00 17.40 -10.25
CA ASP A 391 -3.88 18.87 -10.29
C ASP A 391 -3.07 19.39 -9.06
N ASP A 392 -3.29 20.63 -8.65
CA ASP A 392 -2.76 21.19 -7.40
C ASP A 392 -3.75 21.00 -6.22
N THR A 393 -4.62 19.97 -6.28
CA THR A 393 -5.72 19.76 -5.33
C THR A 393 -5.57 18.53 -4.44
N LEU A 394 -4.84 17.51 -4.90
CA LEU A 394 -4.63 16.26 -4.17
C LEU A 394 -3.30 15.60 -4.55
N ALA A 395 -2.49 15.28 -3.54
CA ALA A 395 -1.41 14.32 -3.69
C ALA A 395 -1.62 13.15 -2.73
N LEU A 396 -1.51 11.92 -3.22
CA LEU A 396 -1.49 10.69 -2.43
C LEU A 396 -0.08 10.11 -2.48
N VAL A 397 0.59 10.00 -1.32
CA VAL A 397 1.96 9.50 -1.23
C VAL A 397 2.05 8.45 -0.12
N GLY A 398 2.71 7.31 -0.39
CA GLY A 398 2.84 6.27 0.63
C GLY A 398 3.30 4.91 0.13
N SER A 399 2.59 3.84 0.49
CA SER A 399 3.04 2.46 0.28
C SER A 399 2.37 1.73 -0.89
N ALA A 400 1.20 2.18 -1.39
CA ALA A 400 0.39 1.44 -2.36
C ALA A 400 0.89 1.58 -3.79
N ASN A 401 1.16 0.47 -4.46
CA ASN A 401 1.43 0.44 -5.90
C ASN A 401 0.13 0.51 -6.71
N LEU A 402 0.26 0.72 -8.03
CA LEU A 402 -0.86 0.58 -8.97
C LEU A 402 -0.94 -0.86 -9.51
N ASP A 403 -1.16 -1.80 -8.62
CA ASP A 403 -1.45 -3.19 -8.92
C ASP A 403 -2.63 -3.70 -8.08
N GLU A 404 -3.32 -4.74 -8.56
CA GLU A 404 -4.51 -5.27 -7.89
C GLU A 404 -4.21 -5.78 -6.48
N ARG A 405 -3.00 -6.30 -6.25
CA ARG A 405 -2.61 -6.79 -4.94
C ARG A 405 -2.53 -5.67 -3.91
N SER A 406 -1.86 -4.57 -4.25
CA SER A 406 -1.76 -3.39 -3.37
C SER A 406 -3.11 -2.73 -3.13
N LEU A 407 -3.94 -2.64 -4.18
CA LEU A 407 -5.21 -1.93 -4.07
C LEU A 407 -6.30 -2.72 -3.33
N PHE A 408 -6.20 -4.08 -3.32
CA PHE A 408 -7.30 -4.91 -2.85
C PHE A 408 -6.96 -5.97 -1.81
N LEU A 409 -5.69 -6.39 -1.69
CA LEU A 409 -5.29 -7.52 -0.83
C LEU A 409 -4.35 -7.13 0.31
N ASN A 410 -3.48 -6.14 0.08
CA ASN A 410 -2.52 -5.72 1.08
C ASN A 410 -3.13 -4.71 2.06
N TYR A 411 -2.57 -4.67 3.27
CA TYR A 411 -2.71 -3.53 4.15
C TYR A 411 -1.75 -2.44 3.68
N GLU A 412 -2.28 -1.36 3.17
CA GLU A 412 -1.54 -0.22 2.63
C GLU A 412 -1.84 1.06 3.40
N LEU A 413 -0.98 2.05 3.23
CA LEU A 413 -1.14 3.36 3.84
C LEU A 413 -0.67 4.44 2.88
N MET A 414 -1.57 5.37 2.56
CA MET A 414 -1.23 6.61 1.87
C MET A 414 -1.49 7.80 2.79
N VAL A 415 -0.80 8.90 2.55
CA VAL A 415 -1.12 10.21 3.10
C VAL A 415 -1.63 11.07 1.97
N ALA A 416 -2.82 11.64 2.17
CA ALA A 416 -3.42 12.61 1.26
C ALA A 416 -3.00 14.02 1.70
N PHE A 417 -2.39 14.76 0.81
CA PHE A 417 -2.01 16.17 0.98
C PHE A 417 -2.95 17.03 0.13
N TYR A 418 -3.45 18.12 0.73
CA TYR A 418 -4.41 19.02 0.10
C TYR A 418 -3.87 20.45 -0.05
N GLU A 419 -2.70 20.74 0.53
CA GLU A 419 -2.06 22.05 0.43
C GLU A 419 -1.29 22.16 -0.89
N SER A 420 -1.67 23.12 -1.74
CA SER A 420 -1.14 23.28 -3.11
C SER A 420 0.39 23.38 -3.16
N ARG A 421 1.01 24.13 -2.22
CA ARG A 421 2.47 24.25 -2.15
C ARG A 421 3.15 22.89 -1.96
N VAL A 422 2.61 22.05 -1.06
CA VAL A 422 3.16 20.71 -0.78
C VAL A 422 2.94 19.79 -1.98
N ILE A 423 1.78 19.89 -2.63
CA ILE A 423 1.49 19.14 -3.86
C ILE A 423 2.48 19.48 -4.96
N GLN A 424 2.82 20.77 -5.11
CA GLN A 424 3.84 21.24 -6.06
C GLN A 424 5.24 20.72 -5.73
N ASP A 425 5.60 20.56 -4.46
CA ASP A 425 6.87 19.95 -4.04
C ASP A 425 6.94 18.48 -4.49
N PHE A 426 5.86 17.70 -4.33
CA PHE A 426 5.77 16.33 -4.84
C PHE A 426 5.79 16.28 -6.38
N SER A 427 5.07 17.16 -7.04
CA SER A 427 5.08 17.30 -8.50
C SER A 427 6.50 17.59 -9.01
N SER A 428 7.19 18.54 -8.36
CA SER A 428 8.57 18.90 -8.68
C SER A 428 9.53 17.73 -8.49
N TRP A 429 9.29 16.89 -7.46
CA TRP A 429 10.08 15.67 -7.26
C TRP A 429 9.87 14.69 -8.42
N ILE A 430 8.63 14.45 -8.85
CA ILE A 430 8.31 13.56 -9.98
C ILE A 430 8.95 14.10 -11.27
N TYR A 431 8.81 15.37 -11.57
CA TYR A 431 9.41 15.99 -12.77
C TYR A 431 10.94 15.87 -12.77
N ARG A 432 11.61 16.06 -11.63
CA ARG A 432 13.06 15.83 -11.53
C ARG A 432 13.46 14.40 -11.90
N GLN A 433 12.67 13.40 -11.50
CA GLN A 433 12.95 12.01 -11.88
C GLN A 433 12.70 11.75 -13.38
N GLN A 434 11.76 12.46 -14.00
CA GLN A 434 11.48 12.36 -15.44
C GLN A 434 12.64 12.89 -16.30
N HIS A 435 13.40 13.89 -15.83
CA HIS A 435 14.56 14.41 -16.57
C HIS A 435 15.62 13.35 -16.90
N ALA A 436 15.78 12.34 -16.06
CA ALA A 436 16.70 11.23 -16.28
C ALA A 436 16.06 10.03 -17.00
N ALA A 437 14.74 10.10 -17.27
CA ALA A 437 13.96 9.01 -17.83
C ALA A 437 13.83 9.16 -19.36
N SER A 438 13.62 8.04 -20.06
CA SER A 438 13.33 8.00 -21.48
C SER A 438 11.82 7.93 -21.74
N LEU A 439 11.35 8.56 -22.82
CA LEU A 439 9.96 8.48 -23.20
C LEU A 439 9.66 7.09 -23.82
N TYR A 440 8.62 6.42 -23.29
CA TYR A 440 8.16 5.15 -23.82
C TYR A 440 7.57 5.31 -25.22
N LYS A 441 8.02 4.46 -26.13
CA LYS A 441 7.49 4.38 -27.51
C LYS A 441 6.71 3.07 -27.66
N PRO A 442 5.37 3.13 -27.82
CA PRO A 442 4.58 1.92 -27.96
C PRO A 442 4.97 1.16 -29.24
N ARG A 443 5.22 -0.14 -29.11
CA ARG A 443 5.46 -1.05 -30.24
C ARG A 443 4.28 -1.99 -30.38
N ARG A 444 3.83 -2.22 -31.61
CA ARG A 444 2.79 -3.23 -31.89
C ARG A 444 3.31 -4.59 -31.41
N ALA A 445 2.48 -5.30 -30.67
CA ALA A 445 2.79 -6.66 -30.28
C ALA A 445 2.34 -7.64 -31.38
N GLY A 446 3.11 -8.66 -31.66
CA GLY A 446 2.65 -9.77 -32.49
C GLY A 446 1.67 -10.64 -31.72
N MET A 447 0.82 -11.39 -32.43
CA MET A 447 -0.26 -12.24 -31.88
C MET A 447 0.19 -13.15 -30.72
N TRP A 448 1.30 -13.85 -30.87
CA TRP A 448 1.84 -14.75 -29.85
C TRP A 448 2.26 -14.03 -28.57
N ARG A 449 2.77 -12.82 -28.73
CA ARG A 449 3.15 -11.97 -27.60
C ARG A 449 1.93 -11.46 -26.86
N GLU A 450 0.88 -11.06 -27.57
CA GLU A 450 -0.39 -10.64 -26.96
C GLU A 450 -1.05 -11.77 -26.18
N LEU A 451 -1.05 -12.99 -26.72
CA LEU A 451 -1.54 -14.17 -26.01
C LEU A 451 -0.75 -14.45 -24.72
N ALA A 452 0.59 -14.38 -24.79
CA ALA A 452 1.44 -14.58 -23.61
C ALA A 452 1.23 -13.48 -22.56
N GLU A 453 1.15 -12.21 -22.98
CA GLU A 453 0.86 -11.08 -22.08
C GLU A 453 -0.53 -11.23 -21.44
N GLY A 454 -1.55 -11.69 -22.20
CA GLY A 454 -2.89 -11.98 -21.71
C GLY A 454 -2.91 -13.07 -20.65
N LEU A 455 -2.15 -14.16 -20.86
CA LEU A 455 -2.03 -15.26 -19.91
C LEU A 455 -1.35 -14.80 -18.60
N VAL A 456 -0.27 -14.04 -18.69
CA VAL A 456 0.41 -13.48 -17.52
C VAL A 456 -0.51 -12.52 -16.78
N ARG A 457 -1.27 -11.67 -17.48
CA ARG A 457 -2.24 -10.76 -16.87
C ARG A 457 -3.36 -11.50 -16.13
N TRP A 458 -3.78 -12.65 -16.63
CA TRP A 458 -4.79 -13.48 -15.96
C TRP A 458 -4.33 -13.99 -14.59
N VAL A 459 -3.02 -14.21 -14.41
CA VAL A 459 -2.42 -14.59 -13.11
C VAL A 459 -1.97 -13.36 -12.31
N ALA A 460 -1.88 -12.20 -12.95
CA ALA A 460 -1.28 -10.98 -12.38
C ALA A 460 -2.06 -10.38 -11.19
N PHE A 461 -3.32 -10.78 -10.96
CA PHE A 461 -4.07 -10.35 -9.77
C PHE A 461 -3.47 -10.89 -8.46
N GLN A 462 -2.50 -11.79 -8.53
CA GLN A 462 -1.71 -12.30 -7.40
C GLN A 462 -0.34 -11.61 -7.29
N LEU A 463 0.05 -10.84 -8.31
CA LEU A 463 1.28 -10.07 -8.33
C LEU A 463 1.04 -8.75 -7.60
#